data_8f5ba4c689ce9664637a14b2fa1669a0
#
_entry.id   8f5ba4c689ce9664637a14b2fa1669a0
#
_cell.length_a   1.000
_cell.length_b   1.000
_cell.length_c   1.000
_cell.angle_alpha   90.00
_cell.angle_beta   90.00
_cell.angle_gamma   90.00
#
_symmetry.space_group_name_H-M   'P 1'
#
loop_
_entity.id
_entity.type
_entity.pdbx_description
1 polymer ?
#
loop_
_entity_poly.entity_id
_entity_poly.type
_entity_poly.pdbx_seq_one_letter_code
_entity_poly.pdbx_strand_id
1 'polypeptide(L)'
;MQNKGFVTLFAVLLGLVCCFYLSFNVVTSHYNDLATEYANGDKMAEYHYLDSMATEKVWLGYTLKECRENELNLGLDLKGGMNVILEVSVPDIIRTLAGNSKDETFNKAIDAAIEKQSSSQKDFIDLFKESYEALDPNARLAAIFTTFDLKDRISLKSTNDEVISVLKEEVQATVDNSFNVLRTRI
;
A
#
# COMPACT_ATOMS: atom_id res chain seq x y z
N MET A 1 -11.99 -34.16 -44.89
CA MET A 1 -10.73 -33.51 -45.30
C MET A 1 -10.46 -32.34 -44.32
N GLN A 2 -9.44 -32.48 -43.50
CA GLN A 2 -9.07 -31.36 -42.62
C GLN A 2 -8.54 -30.23 -43.50
N ASN A 3 -9.07 -29.02 -43.32
CA ASN A 3 -8.62 -27.78 -43.98
C ASN A 3 -7.20 -27.42 -43.50
N LYS A 4 -6.19 -28.15 -43.92
CA LYS A 4 -4.78 -27.92 -43.52
C LYS A 4 -4.35 -26.48 -43.82
N GLY A 5 -4.85 -25.90 -44.94
CA GLY A 5 -4.56 -24.51 -45.29
C GLY A 5 -5.11 -23.51 -44.30
N PHE A 6 -6.32 -23.70 -43.77
CA PHE A 6 -6.92 -22.82 -42.77
C PHE A 6 -6.16 -22.86 -41.43
N VAL A 7 -5.76 -24.06 -40.99
CA VAL A 7 -4.98 -24.24 -39.75
C VAL A 7 -3.60 -23.59 -39.91
N THR A 8 -2.95 -23.76 -41.05
CA THR A 8 -1.64 -23.14 -41.32
C THR A 8 -1.75 -21.61 -41.36
N LEU A 9 -2.79 -21.05 -42.01
CA LEU A 9 -3.03 -19.61 -42.06
C LEU A 9 -3.27 -19.05 -40.65
N PHE A 10 -4.07 -19.73 -39.85
CA PHE A 10 -4.33 -19.32 -38.46
C PHE A 10 -3.08 -19.37 -37.60
N ALA A 11 -2.25 -20.41 -37.74
CA ALA A 11 -0.98 -20.55 -37.02
C ALA A 11 0.01 -19.42 -37.39
N VAL A 12 0.11 -19.07 -38.67
CA VAL A 12 0.97 -17.96 -39.12
C VAL A 12 0.47 -16.64 -38.57
N LEU A 13 -0.84 -16.36 -38.61
CA LEU A 13 -1.45 -15.14 -38.07
C LEU A 13 -1.21 -15.04 -36.58
N LEU A 14 -1.39 -16.12 -35.83
CA LEU A 14 -1.11 -16.16 -34.38
C LEU A 14 0.36 -15.87 -34.10
N GLY A 15 1.27 -16.47 -34.88
CA GLY A 15 2.71 -16.19 -34.75
C GLY A 15 3.07 -14.73 -34.98
N LEU A 16 2.48 -14.08 -35.98
CA LEU A 16 2.67 -12.66 -36.25
C LEU A 16 2.18 -11.79 -35.07
N VAL A 17 1.02 -12.10 -34.50
CA VAL A 17 0.48 -11.40 -33.31
C VAL A 17 1.43 -11.56 -32.13
N CYS A 18 1.93 -12.78 -31.86
CA CYS A 18 2.89 -13.03 -30.79
C CYS A 18 4.19 -12.22 -31.00
N CYS A 19 4.75 -12.19 -32.20
CA CYS A 19 5.94 -11.42 -32.52
C CYS A 19 5.71 -9.92 -32.33
N PHE A 20 4.52 -9.42 -32.67
CA PHE A 20 4.16 -8.02 -32.47
C PHE A 20 4.13 -7.66 -30.98
N TYR A 21 3.51 -8.48 -30.13
CA TYR A 21 3.52 -8.23 -28.67
C TYR A 21 4.91 -8.35 -28.06
N LEU A 22 5.73 -9.29 -28.49
CA LEU A 22 7.12 -9.41 -28.04
C LEU A 22 7.98 -8.20 -28.43
N SER A 23 7.64 -7.51 -29.53
CA SER A 23 8.38 -6.31 -29.93
C SER A 23 8.29 -5.16 -28.91
N PHE A 24 7.18 -5.06 -28.16
CA PHE A 24 7.08 -4.05 -27.09
C PHE A 24 8.13 -4.29 -25.99
N ASN A 25 8.37 -5.54 -25.60
CA ASN A 25 9.42 -5.89 -24.63
C ASN A 25 10.82 -5.48 -25.08
N VAL A 26 11.11 -5.66 -26.37
CA VAL A 26 12.42 -5.30 -26.92
C VAL A 26 12.60 -3.78 -26.90
N VAL A 27 11.55 -3.03 -27.26
CA VAL A 27 11.58 -1.56 -27.26
C VAL A 27 11.76 -1.01 -25.83
N THR A 28 10.95 -1.49 -24.87
CA THR A 28 11.05 -1.03 -23.47
C THR A 28 12.40 -1.38 -22.85
N SER A 29 12.94 -2.59 -23.11
CA SER A 29 14.28 -2.97 -22.65
C SER A 29 15.35 -2.04 -23.20
N HIS A 30 15.32 -1.72 -24.50
CA HIS A 30 16.29 -0.86 -25.14
C HIS A 30 16.29 0.57 -24.51
N TYR A 31 15.10 1.14 -24.26
CA TYR A 31 15.02 2.47 -23.63
C TYR A 31 15.40 2.44 -22.14
N ASN A 32 15.18 1.35 -21.42
CA ASN A 32 15.67 1.18 -20.07
C ASN A 32 17.21 1.10 -20.04
N ASP A 33 17.82 0.37 -20.96
CA ASP A 33 19.28 0.29 -21.07
C ASP A 33 19.91 1.67 -21.38
N LEU A 34 19.30 2.42 -22.31
CA LEU A 34 19.73 3.80 -22.62
C LEU A 34 19.60 4.74 -21.41
N ALA A 35 18.52 4.61 -20.64
CA ALA A 35 18.31 5.40 -19.44
C ALA A 35 19.35 5.09 -18.37
N THR A 36 19.69 3.81 -18.19
CA THR A 36 20.73 3.37 -17.24
C THR A 36 22.11 3.87 -17.66
N GLU A 37 22.41 3.82 -18.95
CA GLU A 37 23.67 4.36 -19.51
C GLU A 37 23.75 5.89 -19.32
N TYR A 38 22.66 6.61 -19.61
CA TYR A 38 22.58 8.07 -19.41
C TYR A 38 22.74 8.47 -17.95
N ALA A 39 22.11 7.72 -17.05
CA ALA A 39 22.09 7.99 -15.62
C ALA A 39 23.43 7.73 -14.93
N ASN A 40 24.32 6.93 -15.53
CA ASN A 40 25.64 6.58 -14.99
C ASN A 40 25.62 6.18 -13.49
N GLY A 41 24.54 5.50 -13.06
CA GLY A 41 24.31 5.03 -11.69
C GLY A 41 23.43 5.94 -10.82
N ASP A 42 22.99 7.10 -11.31
CA ASP A 42 22.02 7.95 -10.60
C ASP A 42 20.59 7.56 -10.97
N LYS A 43 19.88 6.91 -10.04
CA LYS A 43 18.49 6.47 -10.24
C LYS A 43 17.50 7.63 -10.49
N MET A 44 17.78 8.83 -9.96
CA MET A 44 16.93 10.00 -10.21
C MET A 44 17.08 10.49 -11.64
N ALA A 45 18.29 10.51 -12.17
CA ALA A 45 18.56 10.89 -13.57
C ALA A 45 17.93 9.87 -14.54
N GLU A 46 17.99 8.56 -14.20
CA GLU A 46 17.33 7.50 -14.95
C GLU A 46 15.81 7.71 -15.01
N TYR A 47 15.18 7.98 -13.85
CA TYR A 47 13.75 8.25 -13.78
C TYR A 47 13.35 9.48 -14.60
N HIS A 48 14.07 10.60 -14.49
CA HIS A 48 13.80 11.80 -15.26
C HIS A 48 13.96 11.61 -16.77
N TYR A 49 14.94 10.83 -17.20
CA TYR A 49 15.11 10.48 -18.60
C TYR A 49 13.91 9.70 -19.13
N LEU A 50 13.49 8.66 -18.42
CA LEU A 50 12.36 7.83 -18.81
C LEU A 50 11.03 8.60 -18.79
N ASP A 51 10.84 9.52 -17.84
CA ASP A 51 9.67 10.39 -17.76
C ASP A 51 9.62 11.38 -18.93
N SER A 52 10.75 11.98 -19.29
CA SER A 52 10.86 12.86 -20.47
C SER A 52 10.54 12.15 -21.77
N MET A 53 10.90 10.87 -21.89
CA MET A 53 10.64 10.04 -23.07
C MET A 53 9.26 9.39 -23.08
N ALA A 54 8.51 9.46 -21.97
CA ALA A 54 7.23 8.74 -21.79
C ALA A 54 6.19 9.11 -22.86
N THR A 55 6.19 10.36 -23.33
CA THR A 55 5.25 10.89 -24.33
C THR A 55 5.79 10.82 -25.77
N GLU A 56 7.06 10.47 -25.94
CA GLU A 56 7.68 10.37 -27.27
C GLU A 56 7.26 9.07 -27.97
N LYS A 57 7.00 9.18 -29.28
CA LYS A 57 6.65 8.05 -30.13
C LYS A 57 7.88 7.23 -30.48
N VAL A 58 7.98 6.06 -29.88
CA VAL A 58 9.19 5.21 -29.98
C VAL A 58 9.02 3.98 -30.88
N TRP A 59 7.78 3.52 -31.11
CA TRP A 59 7.53 2.29 -31.90
C TRP A 59 6.20 2.36 -32.64
N LEU A 60 6.23 2.29 -34.00
CA LEU A 60 5.04 2.25 -34.87
C LEU A 60 3.92 3.25 -34.51
N GLY A 61 4.27 4.39 -33.94
CA GLY A 61 3.33 5.43 -33.48
C GLY A 61 2.91 5.32 -32.03
N TYR A 62 3.31 4.27 -31.31
CA TYR A 62 3.11 4.10 -29.87
C TYR A 62 4.15 4.90 -29.08
N THR A 63 3.71 5.51 -27.98
CA THR A 63 4.59 6.19 -27.04
C THR A 63 5.31 5.19 -26.15
N LEU A 64 6.40 5.60 -25.50
CA LEU A 64 7.12 4.74 -24.56
C LEU A 64 6.20 4.27 -23.41
N LYS A 65 5.29 5.13 -22.95
CA LYS A 65 4.29 4.79 -21.94
C LYS A 65 3.35 3.68 -22.42
N GLU A 66 2.79 3.82 -23.63
CA GLU A 66 1.92 2.80 -24.23
C GLU A 66 2.67 1.48 -24.48
N CYS A 67 3.95 1.53 -24.86
CA CYS A 67 4.79 0.35 -25.00
C CYS A 67 4.94 -0.38 -23.66
N ARG A 68 5.14 0.35 -22.55
CA ARG A 68 5.21 -0.22 -21.20
C ARG A 68 3.88 -0.81 -20.72
N GLU A 69 2.76 -0.19 -21.06
CA GLU A 69 1.43 -0.72 -20.72
C GLU A 69 1.13 -2.03 -21.47
N ASN A 70 1.66 -2.20 -22.68
CA ASN A 70 1.50 -3.39 -23.51
C ASN A 70 2.66 -4.40 -23.36
N GLU A 71 3.67 -4.08 -22.56
CA GLU A 71 4.77 -4.99 -22.25
C GLU A 71 4.23 -6.22 -21.49
N LEU A 72 4.75 -7.39 -21.85
CA LEU A 72 4.51 -8.61 -21.08
C LEU A 72 5.18 -8.45 -19.70
N ASN A 73 4.37 -8.17 -18.69
CA ASN A 73 4.85 -8.11 -17.32
C ASN A 73 5.30 -9.51 -16.88
N LEU A 74 6.59 -9.76 -17.01
CA LEU A 74 7.23 -10.92 -16.38
C LEU A 74 7.05 -10.77 -14.86
N GLY A 75 6.42 -11.75 -14.22
CA GLY A 75 6.22 -11.76 -12.77
C GLY A 75 7.53 -11.59 -12.01
N LEU A 76 7.43 -11.29 -10.72
CA LEU A 76 8.59 -11.12 -9.82
C LEU A 76 9.57 -12.29 -9.88
N ASP A 77 9.08 -13.49 -10.15
CA ASP A 77 9.90 -14.72 -10.28
C ASP A 77 10.86 -14.70 -11.47
N LEU A 78 10.54 -13.93 -12.53
CA LEU A 78 11.34 -13.88 -13.76
C LEU A 78 12.19 -12.61 -13.85
N LYS A 79 11.70 -11.46 -13.37
CA LYS A 79 12.46 -10.19 -13.33
C LYS A 79 13.30 -10.04 -12.06
N GLY A 80 13.09 -10.89 -11.07
CA GLY A 80 13.65 -10.73 -9.73
C GLY A 80 12.97 -9.60 -8.96
N GLY A 81 13.26 -9.50 -7.68
CA GLY A 81 12.66 -8.53 -6.78
C GLY A 81 11.99 -9.21 -5.60
N MET A 82 11.61 -8.41 -4.61
CA MET A 82 10.83 -8.91 -3.49
C MET A 82 9.53 -8.12 -3.36
N ASN A 83 8.44 -8.82 -3.10
CA ASN A 83 7.19 -8.20 -2.71
C ASN A 83 7.19 -8.09 -1.19
N VAL A 84 7.16 -6.86 -0.67
CA VAL A 84 7.11 -6.60 0.77
C VAL A 84 5.74 -6.04 1.11
N ILE A 85 5.01 -6.75 1.95
CA ILE A 85 3.76 -6.28 2.54
C ILE A 85 4.11 -5.70 3.91
N LEU A 86 3.81 -4.42 4.10
CA LEU A 86 3.99 -3.73 5.37
C LEU A 86 2.62 -3.49 5.98
N GLU A 87 2.49 -3.84 7.26
CA GLU A 87 1.28 -3.64 8.03
C GLU A 87 1.58 -2.69 9.20
N VAL A 88 0.66 -1.76 9.45
CA VAL A 88 0.75 -0.86 10.60
C VAL A 88 -0.07 -1.46 11.73
N SER A 89 0.56 -1.67 12.87
CA SER A 89 -0.10 -2.19 14.07
C SER A 89 -0.94 -1.10 14.74
N VAL A 90 -2.24 -1.10 14.49
CA VAL A 90 -3.20 -0.19 15.15
C VAL A 90 -3.19 -0.34 16.68
N PRO A 91 -3.14 -1.55 17.26
CA PRO A 91 -3.00 -1.73 18.71
C PRO A 91 -1.81 -0.98 19.30
N ASP A 92 -0.66 -1.00 18.64
CA ASP A 92 0.56 -0.34 19.15
C ASP A 92 0.47 1.18 19.02
N ILE A 93 -0.19 1.69 17.98
CA ILE A 93 -0.49 3.13 17.88
C ILE A 93 -1.36 3.55 19.08
N ILE A 94 -2.42 2.81 19.39
CA ILE A 94 -3.32 3.14 20.51
C ILE A 94 -2.57 3.08 21.84
N ARG A 95 -1.70 2.10 22.06
CA ARG A 95 -0.83 2.03 23.26
C ARG A 95 0.09 3.25 23.35
N THR A 96 0.65 3.69 22.24
CA THR A 96 1.53 4.87 22.18
C THR A 96 0.76 6.15 22.47
N LEU A 97 -0.42 6.35 21.88
CA LEU A 97 -1.29 7.49 22.14
C LEU A 97 -1.77 7.56 23.59
N ALA A 98 -1.93 6.39 24.24
CA ALA A 98 -2.20 6.30 25.68
C ALA A 98 -0.96 6.51 26.57
N GLY A 99 0.19 6.91 26.00
CA GLY A 99 1.45 7.08 26.73
C GLY A 99 1.97 5.78 27.35
N ASN A 100 1.70 4.64 26.71
CA ASN A 100 2.00 3.30 27.23
C ASN A 100 1.42 3.06 28.62
N SER A 101 0.15 3.43 28.79
CA SER A 101 -0.58 3.28 30.04
C SER A 101 -0.48 1.85 30.60
N LYS A 102 -0.26 1.75 31.91
CA LYS A 102 -0.22 0.49 32.64
C LYS A 102 -1.59 0.09 33.21
N ASP A 103 -2.63 0.81 32.85
CA ASP A 103 -3.99 0.50 33.27
C ASP A 103 -4.37 -0.92 32.83
N GLU A 104 -4.84 -1.73 33.81
CA GLU A 104 -5.11 -3.13 33.58
C GLU A 104 -6.34 -3.34 32.70
N THR A 105 -7.38 -2.50 32.90
CA THR A 105 -8.62 -2.56 32.10
C THR A 105 -8.35 -2.19 30.66
N PHE A 106 -7.51 -1.15 30.42
CA PHE A 106 -7.08 -0.72 29.11
C PHE A 106 -6.33 -1.83 28.36
N ASN A 107 -5.32 -2.44 29.00
CA ASN A 107 -4.53 -3.48 28.37
C ASN A 107 -5.36 -4.73 28.09
N LYS A 108 -6.23 -5.17 29.00
CA LYS A 108 -7.16 -6.28 28.77
C LYS A 108 -8.14 -5.99 27.63
N ALA A 109 -8.60 -4.73 27.49
CA ALA A 109 -9.50 -4.35 26.41
C ALA A 109 -8.80 -4.42 25.03
N ILE A 110 -7.53 -4.02 24.95
CA ILE A 110 -6.73 -4.15 23.73
C ILE A 110 -6.55 -5.63 23.37
N ASP A 111 -6.16 -6.47 24.33
CA ASP A 111 -5.92 -7.88 24.08
C ASP A 111 -7.24 -8.60 23.66
N ALA A 112 -8.36 -8.28 24.29
CA ALA A 112 -9.67 -8.79 23.89
C ALA A 112 -10.10 -8.29 22.48
N ALA A 113 -9.75 -7.06 22.12
CA ALA A 113 -10.02 -6.53 20.78
C ALA A 113 -9.18 -7.24 19.71
N ILE A 114 -7.92 -7.55 19.99
CA ILE A 114 -7.03 -8.32 19.09
C ILE A 114 -7.63 -9.72 18.85
N GLU A 115 -8.09 -10.41 19.90
CA GLU A 115 -8.73 -11.72 19.75
C GLU A 115 -10.00 -11.64 18.89
N LYS A 116 -10.85 -10.63 19.10
CA LYS A 116 -12.07 -10.42 18.32
C LYS A 116 -11.80 -10.04 16.87
N GLN A 117 -10.71 -9.33 16.59
CA GLN A 117 -10.34 -8.90 15.23
C GLN A 117 -10.15 -10.09 14.28
N SER A 118 -9.63 -11.21 14.78
CA SER A 118 -9.44 -12.43 13.98
C SER A 118 -10.75 -13.04 13.45
N SER A 119 -11.87 -12.75 14.09
CA SER A 119 -13.21 -13.29 13.77
C SER A 119 -14.22 -12.23 13.32
N SER A 120 -13.83 -10.97 13.30
CA SER A 120 -14.71 -9.82 12.98
C SER A 120 -14.15 -8.98 11.86
N GLN A 121 -15.03 -8.41 11.02
CA GLN A 121 -14.67 -7.42 9.99
C GLN A 121 -14.82 -5.97 10.47
N LYS A 122 -15.13 -5.76 11.75
CA LYS A 122 -15.22 -4.42 12.33
C LYS A 122 -13.84 -3.79 12.47
N ASP A 123 -13.81 -2.45 12.44
CA ASP A 123 -12.60 -1.70 12.74
C ASP A 123 -12.08 -2.03 14.15
N PHE A 124 -10.76 -2.14 14.29
CA PHE A 124 -10.10 -2.45 15.56
C PHE A 124 -10.50 -1.47 16.67
N ILE A 125 -10.61 -0.17 16.35
CA ILE A 125 -10.94 0.87 17.32
C ILE A 125 -12.37 0.69 17.87
N ASP A 126 -13.31 0.23 17.04
CA ASP A 126 -14.67 -0.08 17.48
C ASP A 126 -14.70 -1.33 18.37
N LEU A 127 -13.92 -2.36 18.01
CA LEU A 127 -13.77 -3.56 18.84
C LEU A 127 -13.11 -3.25 20.18
N PHE A 128 -12.14 -2.35 20.20
CA PHE A 128 -11.49 -1.88 21.41
C PHE A 128 -12.50 -1.16 22.31
N LYS A 129 -13.30 -0.22 21.77
CA LYS A 129 -14.37 0.45 22.53
C LYS A 129 -15.33 -0.56 23.15
N GLU A 130 -15.89 -1.47 22.32
CA GLU A 130 -16.82 -2.51 22.79
C GLU A 130 -16.20 -3.37 23.91
N SER A 131 -14.93 -3.72 23.79
CA SER A 131 -14.23 -4.53 24.78
C SER A 131 -13.96 -3.76 26.07
N TYR A 132 -13.61 -2.48 25.97
CA TYR A 132 -13.36 -1.61 27.11
C TYR A 132 -14.64 -1.36 27.93
N GLU A 133 -15.74 -1.03 27.27
CA GLU A 133 -17.04 -0.80 27.90
C GLU A 133 -17.65 -2.09 28.50
N ALA A 134 -17.33 -3.24 27.90
CA ALA A 134 -17.75 -4.55 28.45
C ALA A 134 -16.99 -4.91 29.72
N LEU A 135 -15.73 -4.51 29.88
CA LEU A 135 -14.92 -4.76 31.08
C LEU A 135 -15.29 -3.82 32.24
N ASP A 136 -15.52 -2.56 31.96
CA ASP A 136 -15.98 -1.57 32.93
C ASP A 136 -16.87 -0.50 32.27
N PRO A 137 -18.21 -0.63 32.43
CA PRO A 137 -19.15 0.34 31.85
C PRO A 137 -19.01 1.77 32.38
N ASN A 138 -18.37 1.97 33.53
CA ASN A 138 -18.16 3.28 34.12
C ASN A 138 -16.77 3.87 33.84
N ALA A 139 -15.89 3.11 33.22
CA ALA A 139 -14.54 3.55 32.92
C ALA A 139 -14.56 4.62 31.82
N ARG A 140 -13.69 5.63 31.97
CA ARG A 140 -13.56 6.75 31.04
C ARG A 140 -12.25 6.66 30.27
N LEU A 141 -12.34 6.48 28.99
CA LEU A 141 -11.18 6.54 28.09
C LEU A 141 -10.44 7.89 28.18
N ALA A 142 -11.17 8.98 28.41
CA ALA A 142 -10.58 10.30 28.58
C ALA A 142 -9.49 10.35 29.66
N ALA A 143 -9.62 9.58 30.77
CA ALA A 143 -8.60 9.52 31.81
C ALA A 143 -7.26 8.96 31.32
N ILE A 144 -7.31 8.05 30.34
CA ILE A 144 -6.13 7.38 29.76
C ILE A 144 -5.53 8.21 28.64
N PHE A 145 -6.38 8.79 27.77
CA PHE A 145 -5.96 9.50 26.56
C PHE A 145 -5.77 11.03 26.73
N THR A 146 -5.91 11.57 27.94
CA THR A 146 -5.50 12.96 28.23
C THR A 146 -3.97 13.01 28.36
N THR A 147 -3.27 12.62 27.30
CA THR A 147 -1.81 12.67 27.17
C THR A 147 -1.35 14.03 26.67
N PHE A 148 -0.05 14.30 26.73
CA PHE A 148 0.50 15.56 26.23
C PHE A 148 0.14 15.83 24.77
N ASP A 149 0.10 14.80 23.95
CA ASP A 149 -0.16 14.91 22.50
C ASP A 149 -1.64 15.15 22.19
N LEU A 150 -2.55 14.71 23.06
CA LEU A 150 -4.00 14.77 22.83
C LEU A 150 -4.74 15.77 23.75
N LYS A 151 -4.03 16.48 24.63
CA LYS A 151 -4.63 17.40 25.63
C LYS A 151 -5.47 18.51 25.03
N ASP A 152 -5.15 18.94 23.81
CA ASP A 152 -5.87 20.01 23.10
C ASP A 152 -7.15 19.50 22.42
N ARG A 153 -7.29 18.19 22.26
CA ARG A 153 -8.42 17.52 21.59
C ARG A 153 -9.29 16.67 22.53
N ILE A 154 -8.69 16.14 23.59
CA ILE A 154 -9.37 15.31 24.59
C ILE A 154 -9.25 15.98 25.97
N SER A 155 -10.39 16.20 26.59
CA SER A 155 -10.47 16.67 27.98
C SER A 155 -10.98 15.56 28.91
N LEU A 156 -10.71 15.65 30.22
CA LEU A 156 -11.23 14.71 31.22
C LEU A 156 -12.77 14.61 31.27
N LYS A 157 -13.48 15.55 30.62
CA LYS A 157 -14.94 15.54 30.52
C LYS A 157 -15.45 14.88 29.23
N SER A 158 -14.56 14.60 28.28
CA SER A 158 -14.94 13.98 27.02
C SER A 158 -15.57 12.61 27.21
N THR A 159 -16.57 12.31 26.42
CA THR A 159 -17.25 11.01 26.38
C THR A 159 -16.35 9.97 25.68
N ASN A 160 -16.62 8.69 25.91
CA ASN A 160 -15.89 7.62 25.21
C ASN A 160 -16.06 7.73 23.70
N ASP A 161 -17.23 8.12 23.19
CA ASP A 161 -17.47 8.29 21.76
C ASP A 161 -16.62 9.42 21.15
N GLU A 162 -16.50 10.55 21.86
CA GLU A 162 -15.64 11.65 21.44
C GLU A 162 -14.16 11.23 21.40
N VAL A 163 -13.71 10.49 22.43
CA VAL A 163 -12.34 9.96 22.47
C VAL A 163 -12.09 9.01 21.29
N ILE A 164 -13.01 8.10 21.02
CA ILE A 164 -12.92 7.15 19.90
C ILE A 164 -12.85 7.87 18.55
N SER A 165 -13.65 8.94 18.37
CA SER A 165 -13.60 9.72 17.14
C SER A 165 -12.21 10.36 16.92
N VAL A 166 -11.65 10.96 17.98
CA VAL A 166 -10.30 11.55 17.94
C VAL A 166 -9.25 10.46 17.68
N LEU A 167 -9.36 9.29 18.30
CA LEU A 167 -8.44 8.18 18.08
C LEU A 167 -8.46 7.68 16.63
N LYS A 168 -9.64 7.58 16.01
CA LYS A 168 -9.76 7.20 14.59
C LYS A 168 -9.01 8.17 13.67
N GLU A 169 -9.17 9.47 13.92
CA GLU A 169 -8.48 10.49 13.14
C GLU A 169 -6.96 10.44 13.33
N GLU A 170 -6.49 10.29 14.58
CA GLU A 170 -5.04 10.21 14.87
C GLU A 170 -4.39 8.93 14.32
N VAL A 171 -5.09 7.81 14.41
CA VAL A 171 -4.61 6.55 13.82
C VAL A 171 -4.51 6.69 12.30
N GLN A 172 -5.54 7.25 11.65
CA GLN A 172 -5.51 7.47 10.20
C GLN A 172 -4.35 8.41 9.80
N ALA A 173 -4.18 9.52 10.50
CA ALA A 173 -3.08 10.45 10.25
C ALA A 173 -1.70 9.78 10.44
N THR A 174 -1.56 8.92 11.45
CA THR A 174 -0.32 8.18 11.71
C THR A 174 -0.03 7.16 10.60
N VAL A 175 -1.06 6.46 10.12
CA VAL A 175 -0.94 5.52 8.99
C VAL A 175 -0.53 6.25 7.72
N ASP A 176 -1.20 7.36 7.40
CA ASP A 176 -0.91 8.17 6.21
C ASP A 176 0.51 8.76 6.26
N ASN A 177 0.95 9.23 7.41
CA ASN A 177 2.31 9.73 7.60
C ASN A 177 3.34 8.62 7.45
N SER A 178 3.10 7.46 8.04
CA SER A 178 3.97 6.28 7.91
C SER A 178 4.09 5.83 6.46
N PHE A 179 2.97 5.80 5.73
CA PHE A 179 2.95 5.49 4.31
C PHE A 179 3.76 6.49 3.48
N ASN A 180 3.61 7.79 3.73
CA ASN A 180 4.36 8.83 3.03
C ASN A 180 5.88 8.73 3.30
N VAL A 181 6.27 8.45 4.55
CA VAL A 181 7.68 8.24 4.91
C VAL A 181 8.26 7.02 4.19
N LEU A 182 7.52 5.91 4.15
CA LEU A 182 7.94 4.70 3.44
C LEU A 182 8.08 4.95 1.93
N ARG A 183 7.08 5.60 1.32
CA ARG A 183 7.07 5.94 -0.11
C ARG A 183 8.25 6.81 -0.54
N THR A 184 8.75 7.67 0.35
CA THR A 184 9.90 8.54 0.05
C THR A 184 11.25 7.86 0.27
N ARG A 185 11.29 6.69 0.92
CA ARG A 185 12.52 5.96 1.23
C ARG A 185 12.73 4.70 0.39
N ILE A 186 11.69 4.23 -0.29
CA ILE A 186 11.72 3.11 -1.23
C ILE A 186 11.79 3.65 -2.66
#